data_00f9cab50e25bc8c2201400df87ea365
#
_entry.id   00f9cab50e25bc8c2201400df87ea365
#
_cell.length_a   1.000
_cell.length_b   1.000
_cell.length_c   1.000
_cell.angle_alpha   90.00
_cell.angle_beta   90.00
_cell.angle_gamma   90.00
#
_symmetry.space_group_name_H-M   'P 1'
#
loop_
_entity.id
_entity.type
_entity.pdbx_description
1 polymer ?
#
loop_
_entity_poly.entity_id
_entity_poly.type
_entity_poly.pdbx_seq_one_letter_code
_entity_poly.pdbx_strand_id
1 'polypeptide(L)'
;MLILETAAYVHDIGIKISEEKYNSSAGKYQEIEGPPIAEEMLTKLGYDKDVIERVSYLVGHHHTYSNIDGIDYQILVEADFLVNIDEDEMTKETAKNVREKIFKTKSGIQMLDNLFLTELIK
;
A
#
# COMPACT_ATOMS: atom_id res chain seq x y z
N MET A 1 11.34 10.24 3.99
CA MET A 1 10.03 10.81 3.62
C MET A 1 9.80 10.88 2.12
N LEU A 2 10.80 11.31 1.34
CA LEU A 2 10.62 11.35 -0.12
C LEU A 2 10.23 10.01 -0.71
N ILE A 3 10.87 8.95 -0.28
CA ILE A 3 10.57 7.60 -0.79
C ILE A 3 9.14 7.21 -0.48
N LEU A 4 8.72 7.40 0.77
CA LEU A 4 7.37 7.05 1.18
C LEU A 4 6.31 7.88 0.44
N GLU A 5 6.53 9.18 0.33
CA GLU A 5 5.60 10.06 -0.38
C GLU A 5 5.48 9.68 -1.85
N THR A 6 6.61 9.41 -2.49
CA THR A 6 6.61 9.01 -3.90
C THR A 6 5.89 7.67 -4.07
N ALA A 7 6.16 6.71 -3.18
CA ALA A 7 5.49 5.41 -3.23
C ALA A 7 3.99 5.57 -3.05
N ALA A 8 3.56 6.45 -2.15
CA ALA A 8 2.13 6.67 -1.91
C ALA A 8 1.42 7.14 -3.19
N TYR A 9 2.09 7.98 -3.99
CA TYR A 9 1.50 8.45 -5.25
C TYR A 9 1.44 7.37 -6.32
N VAL A 10 2.39 6.44 -6.35
CA VAL A 10 2.51 5.51 -7.48
C VAL A 10 2.25 4.04 -7.14
N HIS A 11 1.91 3.72 -5.89
CA HIS A 11 1.81 2.30 -5.51
C HIS A 11 0.75 1.52 -6.31
N ASP A 12 -0.31 2.18 -6.74
CA ASP A 12 -1.38 1.55 -7.51
C ASP A 12 -1.21 1.68 -9.02
N ILE A 13 -0.05 2.11 -9.47
CA ILE A 13 0.18 2.41 -10.89
C ILE A 13 -0.02 1.20 -11.80
N GLY A 14 0.05 -0.02 -11.24
CA GLY A 14 -0.13 -1.25 -12.02
C GLY A 14 -1.57 -1.67 -12.24
N ILE A 15 -2.55 -0.98 -11.64
CA ILE A 15 -3.95 -1.40 -11.70
C ILE A 15 -4.47 -1.44 -13.15
N LYS A 16 -4.26 -0.35 -13.89
CA LYS A 16 -4.79 -0.26 -15.25
C LYS A 16 -4.25 -1.36 -16.16
N ILE A 17 -2.94 -1.58 -16.14
CA ILE A 17 -2.30 -2.61 -16.94
C ILE A 17 -2.77 -4.01 -16.51
N SER A 18 -2.93 -4.20 -15.19
CA SER A 18 -3.40 -5.47 -14.66
C SER A 18 -4.80 -5.79 -15.18
N GLU A 19 -5.68 -4.80 -15.18
CA GLU A 19 -7.03 -5.00 -15.69
C GLU A 19 -7.03 -5.29 -17.19
N GLU A 20 -6.16 -4.60 -17.93
CA GLU A 20 -6.06 -4.79 -19.38
C GLU A 20 -5.50 -6.17 -19.76
N LYS A 21 -4.47 -6.62 -19.04
CA LYS A 21 -3.77 -7.88 -19.34
C LYS A 21 -4.45 -9.11 -18.76
N TYR A 22 -4.96 -9.00 -17.54
CA TYR A 22 -5.44 -10.15 -16.78
C TYR A 22 -6.93 -10.09 -16.48
N ASN A 23 -7.59 -9.02 -16.88
CA ASN A 23 -8.98 -8.77 -16.54
C ASN A 23 -9.19 -8.80 -15.03
N SER A 24 -8.20 -8.33 -14.28
CA SER A 24 -8.21 -8.36 -12.83
C SER A 24 -7.21 -7.35 -12.29
N SER A 25 -7.56 -6.70 -11.17
CA SER A 25 -6.66 -5.80 -10.45
C SER A 25 -6.12 -6.45 -9.18
N ALA A 26 -6.12 -7.79 -9.10
CA ALA A 26 -5.63 -8.49 -7.92
C ALA A 26 -4.20 -8.07 -7.59
N GLY A 27 -3.88 -8.06 -6.28
CA GLY A 27 -2.59 -7.59 -5.79
C GLY A 27 -1.39 -8.22 -6.47
N LYS A 28 -1.46 -9.52 -6.74
CA LYS A 28 -0.33 -10.22 -7.38
C LYS A 28 -0.01 -9.67 -8.77
N TYR A 29 -1.02 -9.23 -9.50
CA TYR A 29 -0.78 -8.66 -10.83
C TYR A 29 -0.24 -7.23 -10.72
N GLN A 30 -0.75 -6.46 -9.78
CA GLN A 30 -0.23 -5.13 -9.52
C GLN A 30 1.25 -5.17 -9.14
N GLU A 31 1.65 -6.16 -8.36
CA GLU A 31 3.04 -6.31 -7.94
C GLU A 31 3.96 -6.70 -9.10
N ILE A 32 3.43 -7.36 -10.11
CA ILE A 32 4.20 -7.72 -11.30
C ILE A 32 4.30 -6.56 -12.28
N GLU A 33 3.18 -5.92 -12.54
CA GLU A 33 3.10 -4.89 -13.58
C GLU A 33 3.48 -3.49 -13.11
N GLY A 34 3.32 -3.21 -11.81
CA GLY A 34 3.58 -1.89 -11.27
C GLY A 34 5.03 -1.44 -11.31
N PRO A 35 6.00 -2.26 -10.83
CA PRO A 35 7.39 -1.82 -10.74
C PRO A 35 8.00 -1.32 -12.05
N PRO A 36 7.86 -2.02 -13.19
CA PRO A 36 8.42 -1.48 -14.45
C PRO A 36 7.83 -0.14 -14.84
N ILE A 37 6.54 0.06 -14.61
CA ILE A 37 5.88 1.32 -14.95
C ILE A 37 6.37 2.44 -14.04
N ALA A 38 6.49 2.16 -12.75
CA ALA A 38 6.99 3.13 -11.78
C ALA A 38 8.44 3.50 -12.10
N GLU A 39 9.27 2.52 -12.41
CA GLU A 39 10.68 2.75 -12.76
C GLU A 39 10.81 3.65 -13.98
N GLU A 40 10.06 3.35 -15.03
CA GLU A 40 10.09 4.16 -16.24
C GLU A 40 9.63 5.60 -15.97
N MET A 41 8.53 5.76 -15.27
CA MET A 41 7.99 7.07 -14.96
C MET A 41 8.97 7.90 -14.12
N LEU A 42 9.51 7.31 -13.05
CA LEU A 42 10.41 8.04 -12.16
C LEU A 42 11.73 8.36 -12.83
N THR A 43 12.21 7.48 -13.71
CA THR A 43 13.41 7.74 -14.47
C THR A 43 13.21 8.97 -15.37
N LYS A 44 12.09 9.03 -16.07
CA LYS A 44 11.77 10.17 -16.94
C LYS A 44 11.63 11.46 -16.17
N LEU A 45 11.15 11.39 -14.93
CA LEU A 45 10.98 12.56 -14.08
C LEU A 45 12.27 13.00 -13.40
N GLY A 46 13.36 12.23 -13.55
CA GLY A 46 14.65 12.63 -13.03
C GLY A 46 14.91 12.30 -11.57
N TYR A 47 14.20 11.34 -11.02
CA TYR A 47 14.44 10.91 -9.63
C TYR A 47 15.76 10.18 -9.50
N ASP A 48 16.37 10.24 -8.30
CA ASP A 48 17.61 9.54 -8.02
C ASP A 48 17.43 8.04 -8.10
N LYS A 49 18.48 7.35 -8.52
CA LYS A 49 18.43 5.89 -8.67
C LYS A 49 18.01 5.18 -7.39
N ASP A 50 18.53 5.61 -6.23
CA ASP A 50 18.21 4.99 -4.95
C ASP A 50 16.70 5.11 -4.63
N VAL A 51 16.12 6.27 -4.93
CA VAL A 51 14.69 6.49 -4.74
C VAL A 51 13.90 5.59 -5.67
N ILE A 52 14.29 5.52 -6.94
CA ILE A 52 13.61 4.69 -7.93
C ILE A 52 13.63 3.22 -7.52
N GLU A 53 14.76 2.71 -7.08
CA GLU A 53 14.91 1.32 -6.67
C GLU A 53 14.00 0.99 -5.47
N ARG A 54 14.01 1.85 -4.45
CA ARG A 54 13.20 1.59 -3.26
C ARG A 54 11.70 1.74 -3.53
N VAL A 55 11.31 2.76 -4.28
CA VAL A 55 9.91 2.97 -4.63
C VAL A 55 9.39 1.80 -5.47
N SER A 56 10.18 1.35 -6.45
CA SER A 56 9.79 0.21 -7.28
C SER A 56 9.64 -1.06 -6.44
N TYR A 57 10.53 -1.26 -5.47
CA TYR A 57 10.43 -2.38 -4.54
C TYR A 57 9.12 -2.30 -3.75
N LEU A 58 8.79 -1.12 -3.22
CA LEU A 58 7.56 -0.94 -2.46
C LEU A 58 6.32 -1.20 -3.32
N VAL A 59 6.33 -0.71 -4.56
CA VAL A 59 5.23 -0.95 -5.49
C VAL A 59 5.07 -2.45 -5.74
N GLY A 60 6.19 -3.16 -5.87
CA GLY A 60 6.17 -4.60 -6.13
C GLY A 60 5.85 -5.46 -4.93
N HIS A 61 5.71 -4.87 -3.74
CA HIS A 61 5.50 -5.64 -2.51
C HIS A 61 4.36 -5.12 -1.64
N HIS A 62 3.66 -4.06 -2.04
CA HIS A 62 2.67 -3.43 -1.15
C HIS A 62 1.46 -4.32 -0.86
N HIS A 63 1.26 -5.40 -1.59
CA HIS A 63 0.24 -6.40 -1.28
C HIS A 63 0.85 -7.67 -0.67
N THR A 64 2.13 -7.62 -0.32
CA THR A 64 2.83 -8.73 0.35
C THR A 64 3.08 -8.32 1.79
N TYR A 65 2.51 -9.08 2.72
CA TYR A 65 2.47 -8.67 4.13
C TYR A 65 3.42 -9.46 5.02
N SER A 66 4.34 -10.21 4.43
CA SER A 66 5.38 -10.92 5.16
C SER A 66 6.74 -10.30 4.83
N ASN A 67 7.66 -10.38 5.80
CA ASN A 67 9.02 -9.87 5.61
C ASN A 67 9.05 -8.37 5.28
N ILE A 68 8.19 -7.60 5.93
CA ILE A 68 8.18 -6.16 5.74
C ILE A 68 9.45 -5.57 6.33
N ASP A 69 10.32 -5.04 5.48
CA ASP A 69 11.64 -4.56 5.86
C ASP A 69 11.72 -3.03 5.82
N GLY A 70 11.37 -2.39 6.88
CA GLY A 70 11.50 -0.96 6.96
C GLY A 70 10.20 -0.26 7.24
N ILE A 71 10.32 0.91 7.84
CA ILE A 71 9.14 1.66 8.28
C ILE A 71 8.36 2.22 7.09
N ASP A 72 9.04 2.54 5.98
CA ASP A 72 8.36 3.04 4.80
C ASP A 72 7.41 1.99 4.23
N TYR A 73 7.85 0.75 4.15
CA TYR A 73 7.02 -0.36 3.69
C TYR A 73 5.85 -0.58 4.66
N GLN A 74 6.13 -0.58 5.96
CA GLN A 74 5.09 -0.80 6.98
C GLN A 74 4.03 0.30 6.93
N ILE A 75 4.44 1.56 6.83
CA ILE A 75 3.50 2.68 6.76
C ILE A 75 2.64 2.59 5.49
N LEU A 76 3.26 2.28 4.36
CA LEU A 76 2.53 2.17 3.10
C LEU A 76 1.46 1.07 3.18
N VAL A 77 1.80 -0.09 3.73
CA VAL A 77 0.85 -1.19 3.88
C VAL A 77 -0.31 -0.79 4.79
N GLU A 78 0.00 -0.15 5.92
CA GLU A 78 -1.05 0.26 6.86
C GLU A 78 -1.97 1.31 6.24
N ALA A 79 -1.40 2.29 5.55
CA ALA A 79 -2.20 3.33 4.91
C ALA A 79 -3.11 2.75 3.82
N ASP A 80 -2.58 1.81 3.04
CA ASP A 80 -3.37 1.16 2.00
C ASP A 80 -4.54 0.37 2.61
N PHE A 81 -4.30 -0.33 3.71
CA PHE A 81 -5.36 -1.04 4.41
C PHE A 81 -6.44 -0.11 4.95
N LEU A 82 -6.05 1.05 5.48
CA LEU A 82 -7.03 2.01 5.99
C LEU A 82 -8.02 2.43 4.90
N VAL A 83 -7.49 2.69 3.70
CA VAL A 83 -8.34 3.05 2.57
C VAL A 83 -9.20 1.86 2.14
N ASN A 84 -8.62 0.69 2.05
CA ASN A 84 -9.32 -0.51 1.58
C ASN A 84 -10.39 -0.98 2.55
N ILE A 85 -10.18 -0.83 3.85
CA ILE A 85 -11.20 -1.17 4.84
C ILE A 85 -12.45 -0.35 4.60
N ASP A 86 -12.27 0.94 4.30
CA ASP A 86 -13.38 1.83 4.02
C ASP A 86 -14.03 1.54 2.68
N GLU A 87 -13.22 1.45 1.63
CA GLU A 87 -13.73 1.26 0.27
C GLU A 87 -14.42 -0.08 0.06
N ASP A 88 -13.89 -1.13 0.69
CA ASP A 88 -14.44 -2.47 0.57
C ASP A 88 -15.49 -2.77 1.62
N GLU A 89 -15.82 -1.79 2.45
CA GLU A 89 -16.82 -1.92 3.51
C GLU A 89 -16.60 -3.16 4.37
N MET A 90 -15.36 -3.36 4.79
CA MET A 90 -15.00 -4.51 5.61
C MET A 90 -15.72 -4.51 6.95
N THR A 91 -16.02 -5.70 7.47
CA THR A 91 -16.68 -5.82 8.76
C THR A 91 -15.73 -5.41 9.89
N LYS A 92 -16.30 -5.08 11.05
CA LYS A 92 -15.51 -4.78 12.25
C LYS A 92 -14.57 -5.94 12.59
N GLU A 93 -15.07 -7.15 12.46
CA GLU A 93 -14.26 -8.32 12.77
C GLU A 93 -13.06 -8.44 11.84
N THR A 94 -13.26 -8.22 10.55
CA THR A 94 -12.17 -8.24 9.58
C THR A 94 -11.17 -7.14 9.90
N ALA A 95 -11.65 -5.94 10.23
CA ALA A 95 -10.76 -4.83 10.60
C ALA A 95 -9.94 -5.17 11.85
N LYS A 96 -10.54 -5.83 12.84
CA LYS A 96 -9.80 -6.25 14.03
C LYS A 96 -8.70 -7.26 13.69
N ASN A 97 -9.00 -8.20 12.80
CA ASN A 97 -8.00 -9.18 12.37
C ASN A 97 -6.84 -8.51 11.66
N VAL A 98 -7.12 -7.57 10.78
CA VAL A 98 -6.08 -6.81 10.08
C VAL A 98 -5.22 -6.03 11.09
N ARG A 99 -5.88 -5.39 12.06
CA ARG A 99 -5.20 -4.64 13.11
C ARG A 99 -4.18 -5.53 13.84
N GLU A 100 -4.60 -6.71 14.24
CA GLU A 100 -3.75 -7.59 15.02
C GLU A 100 -2.61 -8.19 14.21
N LYS A 101 -2.86 -8.52 12.95
CA LYS A 101 -1.88 -9.23 12.13
C LYS A 101 -0.97 -8.32 11.34
N ILE A 102 -1.44 -7.17 10.92
CA ILE A 102 -0.74 -6.31 9.97
C ILE A 102 -0.25 -5.01 10.62
N PHE A 103 -1.10 -4.34 11.40
CA PHE A 103 -0.78 -3.02 11.93
C PHE A 103 0.23 -3.10 13.06
N LYS A 104 1.26 -2.25 12.98
CA LYS A 104 2.34 -2.21 13.96
C LYS A 104 2.66 -0.80 14.41
N THR A 105 2.38 0.22 13.59
CA THR A 105 2.68 1.59 14.02
C THR A 105 1.61 2.09 14.95
N LYS A 106 2.04 2.89 15.93
CA LYS A 106 1.11 3.46 16.91
C LYS A 106 0.06 4.34 16.23
N SER A 107 0.49 5.18 15.30
CA SER A 107 -0.42 6.07 14.58
C SER A 107 -1.41 5.32 13.72
N GLY A 108 -0.95 4.28 13.02
CA GLY A 108 -1.82 3.48 12.18
C GLY A 108 -2.87 2.75 12.99
N ILE A 109 -2.47 2.15 14.11
CA ILE A 109 -3.40 1.47 15.01
C ILE A 109 -4.42 2.44 15.55
N GLN A 110 -3.99 3.63 15.96
CA GLN A 110 -4.90 4.63 16.50
C GLN A 110 -5.91 5.09 15.44
N MET A 111 -5.45 5.31 14.22
CA MET A 111 -6.35 5.72 13.14
C MET A 111 -7.37 4.65 12.84
N LEU A 112 -6.95 3.38 12.79
CA LEU A 112 -7.85 2.28 12.52
C LEU A 112 -8.90 2.18 13.62
N ASP A 113 -8.48 2.27 14.88
CA ASP A 113 -9.39 2.21 16.01
C ASP A 113 -10.41 3.35 15.96
N ASN A 114 -9.94 4.56 15.69
CA ASN A 114 -10.83 5.73 15.67
C ASN A 114 -11.81 5.70 14.50
N LEU A 115 -11.38 5.23 13.36
CA LEU A 115 -12.22 5.25 12.16
C LEU A 115 -13.19 4.08 12.09
N PHE A 116 -12.79 2.91 12.58
CA PHE A 116 -13.57 1.70 12.30
C PHE A 116 -13.98 0.89 13.53
N LEU A 117 -13.28 1.00 14.65
CA LEU A 117 -13.51 0.14 15.80
C LEU A 117 -14.11 0.83 17.02
N THR A 118 -14.12 2.15 17.04
CA THR A 118 -14.65 2.91 18.17
C THR A 118 -16.12 3.20 17.97
N GLU A 119 -16.93 2.86 18.98
CA GLU A 119 -18.35 3.17 18.92
C GLU A 119 -18.70 4.46 19.61
N LEU A 120 -17.72 5.05 20.29
CA LEU A 120 -17.97 6.29 21.02
C LEU A 120 -18.20 7.49 20.12
N ILE A 121 -17.81 7.36 18.87
CA ILE A 121 -17.89 8.45 17.91
C ILE A 121 -19.34 8.73 17.51
N LYS A 122 -20.19 7.85 17.80
CA LYS A 122 -21.59 8.03 17.42
C LYS A 122 -22.32 9.07 18.27
#